data_f6ee857a2359af878780176e52534a94
#
_entry.id   f6ee857a2359af878780176e52534a94
#
_cell.length_a   1.000
_cell.length_b   1.000
_cell.length_c   1.000
_cell.angle_alpha   90.00
_cell.angle_beta   90.00
_cell.angle_gamma   90.00
#
_symmetry.space_group_name_H-M   'P 1'
#
loop_
_entity.id
_entity.type
_entity.pdbx_description
1 polymer ?
#
loop_
_entity_poly.entity_id
_entity_poly.type
_entity_poly.pdbx_seq_one_letter_code
_entity_poly.pdbx_strand_id
1 'polypeptide(L)'
;MKIRIYTDTSVLGGCEDAEFAEHSVRLMEGFVRGERLLVLSTLTVQELAAAPAQIRRRLASVPEAHIETLQLDAEARDLAEAYVSAGVLTAKMRADAQHIAIATVGRVDVVVSWNFKHIVNLQRIHGYNSVNLRTGYPMIEIRTPREVLSDG
;
A
#
# COMPACT_ATOMS: atom_id res chain seq x y z
N MET A 1 15.17 -7.39 -12.35
CA MET A 1 14.85 -7.03 -10.97
C MET A 1 13.35 -6.88 -10.81
N LYS A 2 12.81 -7.46 -9.75
CA LYS A 2 11.35 -7.43 -9.52
C LYS A 2 10.93 -6.11 -8.90
N ILE A 3 9.80 -5.59 -9.35
CA ILE A 3 9.21 -4.38 -8.77
C ILE A 3 8.63 -4.72 -7.39
N ARG A 4 8.95 -3.89 -6.41
CA ARG A 4 8.45 -4.00 -5.04
C ARG A 4 7.17 -3.18 -4.92
N ILE A 5 6.05 -3.86 -4.76
CA ILE A 5 4.72 -3.24 -4.73
C ILE A 5 4.13 -3.35 -3.31
N TYR A 6 3.95 -2.20 -2.66
CA TYR A 6 3.27 -2.15 -1.37
C TYR A 6 1.76 -2.11 -1.61
N THR A 7 1.03 -3.05 -1.04
CA THR A 7 -0.43 -3.02 -1.10
C THR A 7 -1.00 -2.73 0.28
N ASP A 8 -2.02 -1.90 0.31
CA ASP A 8 -2.82 -1.74 1.51
C ASP A 8 -3.91 -2.84 1.55
N THR A 9 -4.69 -2.84 2.62
CA THR A 9 -5.71 -3.85 2.83
C THR A 9 -6.82 -3.83 1.77
N SER A 10 -7.07 -2.67 1.15
CA SER A 10 -8.13 -2.53 0.14
C SER A 10 -7.90 -3.37 -1.10
N VAL A 11 -6.63 -3.61 -1.45
CA VAL A 11 -6.30 -4.43 -2.64
C VAL A 11 -6.66 -5.89 -2.41
N LEU A 12 -6.34 -6.41 -1.24
CA LEU A 12 -6.69 -7.78 -0.86
C LEU A 12 -8.20 -7.93 -0.75
N GLY A 13 -8.87 -6.98 -0.08
CA GLY A 13 -10.32 -6.94 0.01
C GLY A 13 -11.00 -6.81 -1.34
N GLY A 14 -10.36 -6.12 -2.27
CA GLY A 14 -10.86 -5.94 -3.63
C GLY A 14 -11.03 -7.24 -4.40
N CYS A 15 -10.27 -8.28 -4.03
CA CYS A 15 -10.43 -9.60 -4.67
C CYS A 15 -11.83 -10.17 -4.50
N GLU A 16 -12.54 -9.78 -3.43
CA GLU A 16 -13.90 -10.26 -3.14
C GLU A 16 -14.96 -9.21 -3.46
N ASP A 17 -14.59 -8.11 -4.13
CA ASP A 17 -15.48 -7.02 -4.49
C ASP A 17 -15.76 -7.06 -5.99
N ALA A 18 -17.03 -7.11 -6.39
CA ALA A 18 -17.41 -7.22 -7.81
C ALA A 18 -16.81 -6.12 -8.68
N GLU A 19 -16.66 -4.92 -8.13
CA GLU A 19 -16.11 -3.77 -8.87
C GLU A 19 -14.60 -3.89 -9.10
N PHE A 20 -13.87 -4.41 -8.12
CA PHE A 20 -12.40 -4.38 -8.11
C PHE A 20 -11.74 -5.73 -8.34
N ALA A 21 -12.52 -6.82 -8.34
CA ALA A 21 -11.97 -8.17 -8.33
C ALA A 21 -11.07 -8.46 -9.52
N GLU A 22 -11.44 -8.02 -10.71
CA GLU A 22 -10.67 -8.33 -11.94
C GLU A 22 -9.20 -7.94 -11.78
N HIS A 23 -8.94 -6.71 -11.41
CA HIS A 23 -7.57 -6.19 -11.31
C HIS A 23 -6.86 -6.62 -10.03
N SER A 24 -7.61 -6.71 -8.91
CA SER A 24 -7.02 -7.21 -7.67
C SER A 24 -6.55 -8.65 -7.80
N VAL A 25 -7.38 -9.52 -8.38
CA VAL A 25 -7.03 -10.94 -8.58
C VAL A 25 -5.82 -11.06 -9.50
N ARG A 26 -5.81 -10.32 -10.62
CA ARG A 26 -4.68 -10.36 -11.56
C ARG A 26 -3.38 -9.90 -10.90
N LEU A 27 -3.46 -8.87 -10.07
CA LEU A 27 -2.28 -8.39 -9.35
C LEU A 27 -1.77 -9.46 -8.38
N MET A 28 -2.68 -10.07 -7.61
CA MET A 28 -2.32 -11.13 -6.67
C MET A 28 -1.72 -12.35 -7.37
N GLU A 29 -2.25 -12.71 -8.53
CA GLU A 29 -1.69 -13.80 -9.34
C GLU A 29 -0.24 -13.54 -9.74
N GLY A 30 0.10 -12.28 -10.05
CA GLY A 30 1.49 -11.90 -10.34
C GLY A 30 2.40 -12.11 -9.14
N PHE A 31 1.92 -11.85 -7.93
CA PHE A 31 2.69 -12.12 -6.71
C PHE A 31 2.86 -13.63 -6.49
N VAL A 32 1.79 -14.40 -6.71
CA VAL A 32 1.85 -15.85 -6.58
C VAL A 32 2.90 -16.45 -7.54
N ARG A 33 2.95 -15.96 -8.77
CA ARG A 33 3.91 -16.43 -9.77
C ARG A 33 5.33 -15.86 -9.57
N GLY A 34 5.50 -14.91 -8.66
CA GLY A 34 6.80 -14.30 -8.41
C GLY A 34 7.23 -13.30 -9.48
N GLU A 35 6.32 -12.79 -10.27
CA GLU A 35 6.60 -11.77 -11.29
C GLU A 35 6.88 -10.42 -10.64
N ARG A 36 6.27 -10.17 -9.49
CA ARG A 36 6.41 -8.95 -8.69
C ARG A 36 6.53 -9.34 -7.23
N LEU A 37 7.19 -8.50 -6.44
CA LEU A 37 7.33 -8.74 -5.00
C LEU A 37 6.21 -8.01 -4.26
N LEU A 38 5.46 -8.75 -3.45
CA LEU A 38 4.42 -8.20 -2.60
C LEU A 38 5.07 -7.63 -1.34
N VAL A 39 4.89 -6.34 -1.09
CA VAL A 39 5.37 -5.71 0.13
C VAL A 39 4.16 -5.39 1.00
N LEU A 40 4.20 -5.86 2.23
CA LEU A 40 3.18 -5.60 3.24
C LEU A 40 3.81 -4.92 4.43
N SER A 41 3.00 -4.61 5.42
CA SER A 41 3.51 -4.11 6.70
C SER A 41 2.83 -4.83 7.86
N THR A 42 3.39 -4.65 9.05
CA THR A 42 2.76 -5.12 10.28
C THR A 42 1.37 -4.51 10.46
N LEU A 43 1.16 -3.29 9.96
CA LEU A 43 -0.16 -2.65 9.98
C LEU A 43 -1.16 -3.40 9.10
N THR A 44 -0.75 -3.80 7.89
CA THR A 44 -1.60 -4.59 7.00
C THR A 44 -1.98 -5.93 7.65
N VAL A 45 -1.01 -6.58 8.27
CA VAL A 45 -1.25 -7.87 8.95
C VAL A 45 -2.28 -7.70 10.07
N GLN A 46 -2.16 -6.64 10.86
CA GLN A 46 -3.14 -6.36 11.92
C GLN A 46 -4.55 -6.12 11.36
N GLU A 47 -4.66 -5.36 10.30
CA GLU A 47 -5.94 -5.09 9.66
C GLU A 47 -6.56 -6.37 9.10
N LEU A 48 -5.75 -7.24 8.51
CA LEU A 48 -6.21 -8.51 7.95
C LEU A 48 -6.67 -9.50 9.03
N ALA A 49 -6.18 -9.38 10.26
CA ALA A 49 -6.62 -10.25 11.35
C ALA A 49 -8.12 -10.13 11.61
N ALA A 50 -8.70 -8.97 11.34
CA ALA A 50 -10.13 -8.71 11.50
C ALA A 50 -10.92 -8.93 10.21
N ALA A 51 -10.27 -9.29 9.11
CA ALA A 51 -10.91 -9.45 7.81
C ALA A 51 -11.54 -10.84 7.67
N PRO A 52 -12.52 -11.01 6.74
CA PRO A 52 -13.07 -12.32 6.44
C PRO A 52 -11.98 -13.34 6.03
N ALA A 53 -12.26 -14.61 6.32
CA ALA A 53 -11.29 -15.69 6.06
C ALA A 53 -10.88 -15.77 4.58
N GLN A 54 -11.78 -15.46 3.66
CA GLN A 54 -11.48 -15.48 2.22
C GLN A 54 -10.35 -14.53 1.87
N ILE A 55 -10.34 -13.35 2.50
CA ILE A 55 -9.30 -12.33 2.25
C ILE A 55 -7.96 -12.81 2.81
N ARG A 56 -7.96 -13.38 4.01
CA ARG A 56 -6.73 -13.96 4.60
C ARG A 56 -6.18 -15.09 3.73
N ARG A 57 -7.06 -15.90 3.13
CA ARG A 57 -6.64 -16.99 2.23
C ARG A 57 -5.96 -16.47 0.96
N ARG A 58 -6.39 -15.30 0.47
CA ARG A 58 -5.72 -14.67 -0.68
C ARG A 58 -4.25 -14.40 -0.36
N LEU A 59 -3.99 -13.83 0.80
CA LEU A 59 -2.60 -13.57 1.22
C LEU A 59 -1.84 -14.89 1.42
N ALA A 60 -2.46 -15.87 2.05
CA ALA A 60 -1.83 -17.16 2.32
C ALA A 60 -1.44 -17.91 1.05
N SER A 61 -2.06 -17.58 -0.10
CA SER A 61 -1.73 -18.20 -1.38
C SER A 61 -0.41 -17.70 -1.97
N VAL A 62 0.13 -16.59 -1.48
CA VAL A 62 1.39 -16.04 -1.98
C VAL A 62 2.55 -16.69 -1.23
N PRO A 63 3.52 -17.31 -1.94
CA PRO A 63 4.68 -17.90 -1.27
C PRO A 63 5.47 -16.86 -0.45
N GLU A 64 5.98 -17.26 0.69
CA GLU A 64 6.77 -16.36 1.55
C GLU A 64 7.96 -15.73 0.83
N ALA A 65 8.58 -16.46 -0.09
CA ALA A 65 9.70 -15.95 -0.86
C ALA A 65 9.33 -14.77 -1.75
N HIS A 66 8.03 -14.54 -2.00
CA HIS A 66 7.53 -13.45 -2.82
C HIS A 66 6.94 -12.31 -1.98
N ILE A 67 7.14 -12.36 -0.66
CA ILE A 67 6.60 -11.35 0.28
C ILE A 67 7.74 -10.73 1.07
N GLU A 68 7.70 -9.40 1.19
CA GLU A 68 8.54 -8.64 2.10
C GLU A 68 7.62 -7.95 3.10
N THR A 69 7.93 -8.01 4.40
CA THR A 69 7.13 -7.36 5.44
C THR A 69 7.92 -6.22 6.08
N LEU A 70 7.38 -5.02 6.01
CA LEU A 70 7.96 -3.82 6.61
C LEU A 70 7.32 -3.54 7.97
N GLN A 71 8.03 -2.80 8.81
CA GLN A 71 7.57 -2.47 10.15
C GLN A 71 7.03 -1.05 10.21
N LEU A 72 5.99 -0.85 11.04
CA LEU A 72 5.59 0.50 11.45
C LEU A 72 6.49 0.89 12.61
N ASP A 73 7.70 1.34 12.29
CA ASP A 73 8.69 1.74 13.28
C ASP A 73 8.55 3.21 13.65
N ALA A 74 9.45 3.70 14.53
CA ALA A 74 9.40 5.10 14.98
C ALA A 74 9.55 6.08 13.83
N GLU A 75 10.42 5.77 12.88
CA GLU A 75 10.64 6.64 11.71
C GLU A 75 9.39 6.76 10.87
N ALA A 76 8.72 5.65 10.58
CA ALA A 76 7.47 5.65 9.81
C ALA A 76 6.34 6.37 10.57
N ARG A 77 6.27 6.17 11.90
CA ARG A 77 5.28 6.88 12.72
C ARG A 77 5.50 8.39 12.68
N ASP A 78 6.74 8.82 12.78
CA ASP A 78 7.07 10.25 12.73
C ASP A 78 6.71 10.86 11.38
N LEU A 79 6.98 10.17 10.30
CA LEU A 79 6.62 10.64 8.96
C LEU A 79 5.10 10.71 8.80
N ALA A 80 4.37 9.71 9.30
CA ALA A 80 2.91 9.72 9.26
C ALA A 80 2.34 10.92 10.02
N GLU A 81 2.91 11.24 11.20
CA GLU A 81 2.50 12.42 11.96
C GLU A 81 2.83 13.72 11.22
N ALA A 82 3.91 13.74 10.45
CA ALA A 82 4.24 14.89 9.61
C ALA A 82 3.18 15.12 8.53
N TYR A 83 2.65 14.05 7.92
CA TYR A 83 1.55 14.16 6.96
C TYR A 83 0.29 14.76 7.60
N VAL A 84 -0.05 14.28 8.80
CA VAL A 84 -1.22 14.76 9.54
C VAL A 84 -1.02 16.23 9.92
N SER A 85 0.16 16.58 10.45
CA SER A 85 0.48 17.96 10.88
C SER A 85 0.45 18.94 9.71
N ALA A 86 0.83 18.49 8.52
CA ALA A 86 0.81 19.32 7.31
C ALA A 86 -0.59 19.43 6.70
N GLY A 87 -1.60 18.75 7.26
CA GLY A 87 -2.96 18.82 6.76
C GLY A 87 -3.23 17.99 5.52
N VAL A 88 -2.34 17.05 5.16
CA VAL A 88 -2.56 16.17 4.02
C VAL A 88 -3.83 15.34 4.23
N LEU A 89 -4.05 14.90 5.48
CA LEU A 89 -5.27 14.23 5.91
C LEU A 89 -5.48 14.48 7.40
N THR A 90 -6.66 14.13 7.90
CA THR A 90 -6.98 14.36 9.32
C THR A 90 -6.46 13.20 10.19
N ALA A 91 -6.38 13.45 11.51
CA ALA A 91 -5.95 12.44 12.46
C ALA A 91 -6.82 11.18 12.44
N LYS A 92 -8.08 11.28 12.01
CA LYS A 92 -8.96 10.11 11.85
C LYS A 92 -8.45 9.13 10.83
N MET A 93 -7.66 9.61 9.85
CA MET A 93 -7.12 8.81 8.75
C MET A 93 -5.65 8.45 9.00
N ARG A 94 -5.24 8.42 10.27
CA ARG A 94 -3.83 8.14 10.62
C ARG A 94 -3.34 6.82 10.06
N ALA A 95 -4.18 5.79 10.01
CA ALA A 95 -3.79 4.49 9.45
C ALA A 95 -3.39 4.63 7.97
N ASP A 96 -4.13 5.41 7.19
CA ASP A 96 -3.79 5.65 5.79
C ASP A 96 -2.45 6.38 5.68
N ALA A 97 -2.22 7.37 6.53
CA ALA A 97 -0.94 8.07 6.59
C ALA A 97 0.20 7.12 6.93
N GLN A 98 -0.04 6.19 7.84
CA GLN A 98 0.97 5.21 8.24
C GLN A 98 1.33 4.25 7.11
N HIS A 99 0.35 3.82 6.31
CA HIS A 99 0.63 3.00 5.13
C HIS A 99 1.59 3.72 4.17
N ILE A 100 1.32 4.97 3.87
CA ILE A 100 2.18 5.74 2.96
C ILE A 100 3.57 5.97 3.57
N ALA A 101 3.63 6.26 4.87
CA ALA A 101 4.90 6.48 5.56
C ALA A 101 5.76 5.21 5.57
N ILE A 102 5.17 4.06 5.87
CA ILE A 102 5.88 2.77 5.85
C ILE A 102 6.48 2.52 4.46
N ALA A 103 5.67 2.70 3.43
CA ALA A 103 6.11 2.48 2.06
C ALA A 103 7.23 3.44 1.65
N THR A 104 7.14 4.69 2.08
CA THR A 104 8.15 5.72 1.78
C THR A 104 9.47 5.40 2.48
N VAL A 105 9.44 5.12 3.77
CA VAL A 105 10.64 4.77 4.53
C VAL A 105 11.26 3.49 3.99
N GLY A 106 10.44 2.51 3.61
CA GLY A 106 10.90 1.26 3.03
C GLY A 106 11.33 1.35 1.57
N ARG A 107 11.14 2.52 0.94
CA ARG A 107 11.58 2.80 -0.44
C ARG A 107 11.05 1.81 -1.46
N VAL A 108 9.76 1.47 -1.35
CA VAL A 108 9.10 0.62 -2.34
C VAL A 108 9.02 1.33 -3.70
N ASP A 109 8.83 0.57 -4.75
CA ASP A 109 8.72 1.14 -6.09
C ASP A 109 7.37 1.81 -6.32
N VAL A 110 6.31 1.26 -5.77
CA VAL A 110 4.96 1.81 -5.93
C VAL A 110 4.05 1.34 -4.78
N VAL A 111 3.15 2.22 -4.37
CA VAL A 111 2.03 1.88 -3.48
C VAL A 111 0.80 1.67 -4.35
N VAL A 112 0.10 0.58 -4.12
CA VAL A 112 -1.12 0.25 -4.86
C VAL A 112 -2.29 0.16 -3.90
N SER A 113 -3.38 0.84 -4.23
CA SER A 113 -4.56 0.94 -3.35
C SER A 113 -5.81 1.22 -4.17
N TRP A 114 -6.97 0.81 -3.65
CA TRP A 114 -8.28 1.22 -4.15
C TRP A 114 -8.88 2.37 -3.32
N ASN A 115 -8.16 2.87 -2.32
CA ASN A 115 -8.66 3.96 -1.48
C ASN A 115 -8.56 5.30 -2.21
N PHE A 116 -9.57 5.63 -2.99
CA PHE A 116 -9.61 6.87 -3.78
C PHE A 116 -9.79 8.12 -2.93
N LYS A 117 -10.26 7.95 -1.70
CA LYS A 117 -10.56 9.09 -0.85
C LYS A 117 -9.32 9.64 -0.14
N HIS A 118 -8.46 8.77 0.35
CA HIS A 118 -7.35 9.17 1.22
C HIS A 118 -5.96 8.80 0.69
N ILE A 119 -5.87 7.96 -0.32
CA ILE A 119 -4.59 7.47 -0.82
C ILE A 119 -4.41 7.77 -2.31
N VAL A 120 -5.29 7.22 -3.16
CA VAL A 120 -5.13 7.32 -4.61
C VAL A 120 -5.98 8.46 -5.15
N ASN A 121 -5.59 9.70 -4.84
CA ASN A 121 -6.14 10.86 -5.51
C ASN A 121 -5.06 11.93 -5.62
N LEU A 122 -5.19 12.76 -6.62
CA LEU A 122 -4.15 13.71 -7.00
C LEU A 122 -3.75 14.63 -5.84
N GLN A 123 -4.74 15.15 -5.12
CA GLN A 123 -4.48 16.08 -4.02
C GLN A 123 -3.69 15.42 -2.89
N ARG A 124 -4.08 14.19 -2.51
CA ARG A 124 -3.39 13.46 -1.44
C ARG A 124 -1.97 13.08 -1.87
N ILE A 125 -1.82 12.60 -3.11
CA ILE A 125 -0.52 12.21 -3.65
C ILE A 125 0.44 13.40 -3.63
N HIS A 126 -0.01 14.57 -4.09
CA HIS A 126 0.79 15.79 -4.04
C HIS A 126 1.15 16.15 -2.60
N GLY A 127 0.20 16.02 -1.67
CA GLY A 127 0.43 16.31 -0.26
C GLY A 127 1.49 15.40 0.35
N TYR A 128 1.37 14.09 0.16
CA TYR A 128 2.35 13.14 0.66
C TYR A 128 3.74 13.45 0.11
N ASN A 129 3.85 13.68 -1.19
CA ASN A 129 5.14 13.90 -1.82
C ASN A 129 5.75 15.27 -1.45
N SER A 130 4.93 16.28 -1.22
CA SER A 130 5.40 17.57 -0.72
C SER A 130 6.08 17.40 0.65
N VAL A 131 5.45 16.66 1.56
CA VAL A 131 6.03 16.38 2.88
C VAL A 131 7.28 15.52 2.74
N ASN A 132 7.23 14.49 1.90
CA ASN A 132 8.38 13.60 1.69
C ASN A 132 9.62 14.41 1.28
N LEU A 133 9.50 15.24 0.26
CA LEU A 133 10.63 16.02 -0.23
C LEU A 133 11.15 17.00 0.82
N ARG A 134 10.24 17.64 1.56
CA ARG A 134 10.61 18.59 2.60
C ARG A 134 11.34 17.93 3.77
N THR A 135 11.01 16.69 4.06
CA THR A 135 11.60 15.96 5.20
C THR A 135 12.76 15.05 4.81
N GLY A 136 13.20 15.10 3.55
CA GLY A 136 14.38 14.37 3.11
C GLY A 136 14.11 12.98 2.54
N TYR A 137 12.87 12.67 2.21
CA TYR A 137 12.50 11.38 1.58
C TYR A 137 12.30 11.55 0.09
N PRO A 138 12.43 10.46 -0.69
CA PRO A 138 12.10 10.51 -2.12
C PRO A 138 10.60 10.59 -2.32
N MET A 139 10.20 10.93 -3.53
CA MET A 139 8.79 10.84 -3.93
C MET A 139 8.36 9.38 -3.96
N ILE A 140 7.07 9.14 -3.64
CA ILE A 140 6.47 7.82 -3.69
C ILE A 140 5.44 7.78 -4.83
N GLU A 141 5.51 6.73 -5.65
CA GLU A 141 4.51 6.48 -6.67
C GLU A 141 3.29 5.82 -6.04
N ILE A 142 2.10 6.31 -6.35
CA ILE A 142 0.83 5.79 -5.82
C ILE A 142 -0.11 5.55 -7.01
N ARG A 143 -0.59 4.32 -7.16
CA ARG A 143 -1.39 3.89 -8.31
C ARG A 143 -2.52 2.96 -7.85
N THR A 144 -3.49 2.74 -8.73
CA THR A 144 -4.47 1.67 -8.56
C THR A 144 -3.92 0.36 -9.14
N PRO A 145 -4.50 -0.79 -8.75
CA PRO A 145 -4.14 -2.05 -9.39
C PRO A 145 -4.30 -2.02 -10.90
N ARG A 146 -5.33 -1.36 -11.40
CA ARG A 146 -5.57 -1.22 -12.84
C ARG A 146 -4.41 -0.50 -13.53
N GLU A 147 -3.95 0.60 -12.94
CA GLU A 147 -2.87 1.40 -13.54
C GLU A 147 -1.55 0.63 -13.57
N VAL A 148 -1.23 -0.08 -12.49
CA VAL A 148 0.01 -0.87 -12.42
C VAL A 148 -0.01 -2.02 -13.44
N LEU A 149 -1.15 -2.66 -13.64
CA LEU A 149 -1.27 -3.76 -14.59
C LEU A 149 -1.26 -3.31 -16.04
N SER A 150 -1.74 -2.10 -16.33
CA SER A 150 -1.76 -1.59 -17.70
C SER A 150 -0.38 -1.19 -18.21
N ASP A 151 0.58 -0.99 -17.33
CA ASP A 151 1.95 -0.62 -17.68
C ASP A 151 2.81 -1.83 -18.06
N GLY A 152 2.27 -3.01 -17.89
CA GLY A 152 2.95 -4.25 -18.21
C GLY A 152 2.51 -4.80 -19.54
#